data_8fbcccc629e092abd75d2acc13bfad86
#
_entry.id   8fbcccc629e092abd75d2acc13bfad86
#
_cell.length_a   1.000
_cell.length_b   1.000
_cell.length_c   1.000
_cell.angle_alpha   90.00
_cell.angle_beta   90.00
_cell.angle_gamma   90.00
#
_symmetry.space_group_name_H-M   'P 1'
#
loop_
_entity.id
_entity.type
_entity.pdbx_description
1 polymer ?
#
loop_
_entity_poly.entity_id
_entity_poly.type
_entity_poly.pdbx_seq_one_letter_code
_entity_poly.pdbx_strand_id
1 'polypeptide(L)'
;MIIELADGADERLADYTRLTDVALRRRLETQRGLYMAESSKVITRAVAAGHAPRSFLMAPRHLDEMRPVIASAAGCGGSDDGGEVPVFVAPEEVLESITGFHLHRGALAAMNRPELAGVPELLASVRAGAGARRVAILEDLVDHTNVGAAFRSAAALGIDAVLVTPRCADPLYRRSVRVSMGTVF
;
A
#
# COMPACT_ATOMS: atom_id res chain seq x y z
N MET A 1 12.06 14.06 5.00
CA MET A 1 11.70 15.29 5.81
C MET A 1 10.57 14.95 6.79
N ILE A 2 10.76 15.21 8.11
CA ILE A 2 9.70 15.01 9.14
C ILE A 2 8.93 16.33 9.29
N ILE A 3 7.60 16.24 9.33
CA ILE A 3 6.67 17.38 9.41
C ILE A 3 5.69 17.10 10.55
N GLU A 4 5.78 17.88 11.62
CA GLU A 4 4.84 17.81 12.73
C GLU A 4 3.57 18.60 12.38
N LEU A 5 2.41 17.99 12.59
CA LEU A 5 1.11 18.58 12.29
C LEU A 5 0.40 18.92 13.60
N ALA A 6 -0.09 20.15 13.67
CA ALA A 6 -0.93 20.61 14.77
C ALA A 6 -2.43 20.36 14.52
N ASP A 7 -2.83 20.32 13.26
CA ASP A 7 -4.21 20.05 12.82
C ASP A 7 -4.27 19.29 11.49
N GLY A 8 -5.47 18.97 11.03
CA GLY A 8 -5.70 18.21 9.80
C GLY A 8 -5.96 19.06 8.55
N ALA A 9 -5.73 20.37 8.59
CA ALA A 9 -6.07 21.29 7.51
C ALA A 9 -5.00 21.42 6.41
N ASP A 10 -3.86 20.72 6.54
CA ASP A 10 -2.76 20.74 5.58
C ASP A 10 -3.18 20.09 4.25
N GLU A 11 -3.10 20.82 3.15
CA GLU A 11 -3.47 20.34 1.81
C GLU A 11 -2.64 19.13 1.36
N ARG A 12 -1.41 18.97 1.86
CA ARG A 12 -0.54 17.82 1.58
C ARG A 12 -1.10 16.50 2.09
N LEU A 13 -2.09 16.55 2.99
CA LEU A 13 -2.80 15.39 3.56
C LEU A 13 -3.95 14.88 2.68
N ALA A 14 -4.17 15.47 1.51
CA ALA A 14 -5.30 15.12 0.63
C ALA A 14 -5.39 13.63 0.29
N ASP A 15 -4.26 12.91 0.26
CA ASP A 15 -4.24 11.47 0.02
C ASP A 15 -4.77 10.65 1.20
N TYR A 16 -4.77 11.20 2.42
CA TYR A 16 -5.19 10.52 3.65
C TYR A 16 -6.64 10.84 4.06
N THR A 17 -7.29 11.76 3.39
CA THR A 17 -8.67 12.17 3.75
C THR A 17 -9.72 11.19 3.25
N ARG A 18 -10.86 11.10 3.95
CA ARG A 18 -12.03 10.29 3.55
C ARG A 18 -11.70 8.83 3.23
N LEU A 19 -10.81 8.22 3.98
CA LEU A 19 -10.42 6.82 3.77
C LEU A 19 -11.54 5.82 4.02
N THR A 20 -12.63 6.23 4.68
CA THR A 20 -13.83 5.43 4.93
C THR A 20 -14.84 5.46 3.79
N ASP A 21 -14.75 6.42 2.88
CA ASP A 21 -15.63 6.52 1.70
C ASP A 21 -15.13 5.58 0.58
N VAL A 22 -15.66 4.36 0.57
CA VAL A 22 -15.24 3.30 -0.36
C VAL A 22 -15.42 3.70 -1.83
N ALA A 23 -16.55 4.31 -2.17
CA ALA A 23 -16.86 4.67 -3.56
C ALA A 23 -15.92 5.76 -4.08
N LEU A 24 -15.69 6.80 -3.26
CA LEU A 24 -14.77 7.87 -3.57
C LEU A 24 -13.33 7.35 -3.70
N ARG A 25 -12.87 6.53 -2.74
CA ARG A 25 -11.50 6.02 -2.70
C ARG A 25 -11.17 5.11 -3.88
N ARG A 26 -12.07 4.20 -4.25
CA ARG A 26 -11.87 3.34 -5.43
C ARG A 26 -11.59 4.16 -6.69
N ARG A 27 -12.31 5.26 -6.89
CA ARG A 27 -12.10 6.14 -8.03
C ARG A 27 -10.82 6.97 -7.91
N LEU A 28 -10.61 7.64 -6.77
CA LEU A 28 -9.47 8.53 -6.57
C LEU A 28 -8.13 7.78 -6.57
N GLU A 29 -8.06 6.62 -5.92
CA GLU A 29 -6.82 5.84 -5.84
C GLU A 29 -6.37 5.37 -7.22
N THR A 30 -7.32 4.92 -8.06
CA THR A 30 -7.02 4.54 -9.44
C THR A 30 -6.66 5.75 -10.31
N GLN A 31 -7.44 6.84 -10.25
CA GLN A 31 -7.19 8.04 -11.06
C GLN A 31 -5.88 8.74 -10.72
N ARG A 32 -5.49 8.74 -9.45
CA ARG A 32 -4.25 9.37 -8.97
C ARG A 32 -3.06 8.42 -8.99
N GLY A 33 -3.21 7.18 -9.43
CA GLY A 33 -2.14 6.19 -9.43
C GLY A 33 -1.58 5.90 -8.04
N LEU A 34 -2.43 5.85 -7.00
CA LEU A 34 -2.01 5.59 -5.63
C LEU A 34 -2.77 4.43 -4.99
N TYR A 35 -2.25 3.93 -3.89
CA TYR A 35 -2.95 3.07 -2.95
C TYR A 35 -2.49 3.34 -1.51
N MET A 36 -3.28 2.86 -0.53
CA MET A 36 -2.97 3.05 0.89
C MET A 36 -2.45 1.76 1.52
N ALA A 37 -1.24 1.81 2.05
CA ALA A 37 -0.68 0.77 2.92
C ALA A 37 -0.93 1.13 4.38
N GLU A 38 -1.52 0.20 5.15
CA GLU A 38 -1.87 0.36 6.56
C GLU A 38 -1.09 -0.66 7.42
N SER A 39 -0.41 -0.23 8.41
CA SER A 39 0.46 -0.88 9.40
C SER A 39 1.93 -0.91 9.01
N SER A 40 2.81 -0.79 10.02
CA SER A 40 4.27 -0.83 9.86
C SER A 40 4.72 -2.06 9.07
N LYS A 41 4.17 -3.24 9.37
CA LYS A 41 4.54 -4.51 8.68
C LYS A 41 4.17 -4.51 7.20
N VAL A 42 2.98 -4.00 6.85
CA VAL A 42 2.53 -3.93 5.45
C VAL A 42 3.38 -2.93 4.67
N ILE A 43 3.64 -1.77 5.26
CA ILE A 43 4.48 -0.73 4.64
C ILE A 43 5.90 -1.25 4.42
N THR A 44 6.49 -1.93 5.42
CA THR A 44 7.82 -2.55 5.28
C THR A 44 7.88 -3.52 4.11
N ARG A 45 6.85 -4.35 3.93
CA ARG A 45 6.76 -5.31 2.82
C ARG A 45 6.60 -4.63 1.47
N ALA A 46 5.79 -3.57 1.39
CA ALA A 46 5.63 -2.79 0.18
C ALA A 46 6.96 -2.16 -0.28
N VAL A 47 7.66 -1.49 0.64
CA VAL A 47 8.96 -0.87 0.35
C VAL A 47 10.00 -1.93 -0.01
N ALA A 48 10.04 -3.07 0.69
CA ALA A 48 10.95 -4.17 0.37
C ALA A 48 10.67 -4.81 -1.00
N ALA A 49 9.43 -4.75 -1.47
CA ALA A 49 9.03 -5.18 -2.81
C ALA A 49 9.27 -4.11 -3.90
N GLY A 50 9.88 -2.97 -3.55
CA GLY A 50 10.22 -1.90 -4.49
C GLY A 50 9.10 -0.89 -4.74
N HIS A 51 8.01 -0.93 -3.98
CA HIS A 51 6.95 0.07 -4.12
C HIS A 51 7.39 1.40 -3.51
N ALA A 52 7.20 2.48 -4.27
CA ALA A 52 7.62 3.82 -3.88
C ALA A 52 6.55 4.54 -3.05
N PRO A 53 6.84 4.96 -1.79
CA PRO A 53 5.93 5.79 -1.03
C PRO A 53 5.96 7.25 -1.50
N ARG A 54 4.78 7.88 -1.49
CA ARG A 54 4.62 9.34 -1.69
C ARG A 54 4.81 10.08 -0.38
N SER A 55 4.32 9.50 0.70
CA SER A 55 4.40 10.07 2.04
C SER A 55 4.05 9.02 3.10
N PHE A 56 4.37 9.32 4.35
CA PHE A 56 3.98 8.56 5.54
C PHE A 56 3.14 9.44 6.46
N LEU A 57 2.23 8.81 7.21
CA LEU A 57 1.41 9.45 8.24
C LEU A 57 1.34 8.55 9.46
N MET A 58 1.74 9.05 10.65
CA MET A 58 1.81 8.25 11.87
C MET A 58 1.75 9.07 13.15
N ALA A 59 1.48 8.40 14.27
CA ALA A 59 1.67 9.00 15.60
C ALA A 59 3.17 9.01 15.99
N PRO A 60 3.61 9.94 16.86
CA PRO A 60 5.01 10.06 17.28
C PRO A 60 5.60 8.76 17.79
N ARG A 61 4.82 7.95 18.53
CA ARG A 61 5.26 6.66 19.10
C ARG A 61 5.70 5.62 18.07
N HIS A 62 5.30 5.76 16.80
CA HIS A 62 5.65 4.83 15.72
C HIS A 62 6.84 5.30 14.88
N LEU A 63 7.33 6.50 15.12
CA LEU A 63 8.39 7.09 14.30
C LEU A 63 9.69 6.28 14.38
N ASP A 64 10.09 5.85 15.57
CA ASP A 64 11.35 5.10 15.75
C ASP A 64 11.27 3.72 15.09
N GLU A 65 10.15 3.02 15.19
CA GLU A 65 9.90 1.76 14.48
C GLU A 65 9.98 1.92 12.95
N MET A 66 9.50 3.06 12.44
CA MET A 66 9.42 3.31 11.00
C MET A 66 10.70 3.92 10.40
N ARG A 67 11.65 4.44 11.20
CA ARG A 67 12.90 5.06 10.70
C ARG A 67 13.66 4.20 9.68
N PRO A 68 13.87 2.87 9.90
CA PRO A 68 14.58 2.05 8.92
C PRO A 68 13.85 1.96 7.57
N VAL A 69 12.51 1.88 7.60
CA VAL A 69 11.67 1.81 6.40
C VAL A 69 11.68 3.13 5.65
N ILE A 70 11.56 4.26 6.38
CA ILE A 70 11.66 5.61 5.81
C ILE A 70 13.02 5.82 5.14
N ALA A 71 14.10 5.39 5.78
CA ALA A 71 15.45 5.49 5.22
C ALA A 71 15.61 4.66 3.94
N SER A 72 15.08 3.43 3.91
CA SER A 72 15.15 2.58 2.71
C SER A 72 14.28 3.11 1.56
N ALA A 73 13.18 3.78 1.88
CA ALA A 73 12.29 4.39 0.91
C ALA A 73 12.92 5.59 0.17
N ALA A 74 13.87 6.27 0.77
CA ALA A 74 14.59 7.38 0.13
C ALA A 74 15.34 6.96 -1.15
N GLY A 75 15.68 5.67 -1.30
CA GLY A 75 16.29 5.10 -2.51
C GLY A 75 15.31 4.65 -3.59
N CYS A 76 13.99 4.62 -3.30
CA CYS A 76 12.97 4.08 -4.20
C CYS A 76 12.32 5.12 -5.14
N GLY A 77 12.83 6.36 -5.21
CA GLY A 77 12.39 7.36 -6.20
C GLY A 77 10.92 7.78 -6.06
N GLY A 78 10.49 8.15 -4.86
CA GLY A 78 9.07 8.42 -4.56
C GLY A 78 8.50 9.77 -5.00
N SER A 79 9.29 10.69 -5.51
CA SER A 79 8.81 11.98 -6.04
C SER A 79 9.42 12.24 -7.41
N ASP A 80 8.62 12.72 -8.34
CA ASP A 80 9.06 13.13 -9.69
C ASP A 80 10.17 14.20 -9.66
N ASP A 81 10.33 14.91 -8.54
CA ASP A 81 11.32 15.96 -8.33
C ASP A 81 12.58 15.52 -7.55
N GLY A 82 12.77 14.22 -7.29
CA GLY A 82 13.94 13.74 -6.52
C GLY A 82 13.97 14.17 -5.05
N GLY A 83 12.85 14.66 -4.52
CA GLY A 83 12.72 15.14 -3.15
C GLY A 83 12.63 14.01 -2.12
N GLU A 84 12.96 14.36 -0.89
CA GLU A 84 12.84 13.47 0.26
C GLU A 84 11.36 13.17 0.57
N VAL A 85 10.99 11.91 0.76
CA VAL A 85 9.62 11.50 1.06
C VAL A 85 9.13 12.14 2.36
N PRO A 86 8.03 12.90 2.36
CA PRO A 86 7.52 13.57 3.55
C PRO A 86 6.96 12.55 4.56
N VAL A 87 7.24 12.80 5.83
CA VAL A 87 6.77 12.02 6.98
C VAL A 87 5.94 12.93 7.87
N PHE A 88 4.64 12.78 7.81
CA PHE A 88 3.69 13.53 8.63
C PHE A 88 3.53 12.85 9.98
N VAL A 89 3.71 13.62 11.04
CA VAL A 89 3.59 13.15 12.43
C VAL A 89 2.56 13.99 13.15
N ALA A 90 1.56 13.33 13.76
CA ALA A 90 0.50 14.02 14.49
C ALA A 90 0.00 13.23 15.69
N PRO A 91 -0.58 13.88 16.71
CA PRO A 91 -1.32 13.23 17.79
C PRO A 91 -2.46 12.36 17.23
N GLU A 92 -2.86 11.32 17.98
CA GLU A 92 -3.88 10.36 17.54
C GLU A 92 -5.22 11.01 17.19
N GLU A 93 -5.63 12.03 17.97
CA GLU A 93 -6.86 12.78 17.73
C GLU A 93 -6.84 13.50 16.37
N VAL A 94 -5.71 14.07 16.01
CA VAL A 94 -5.51 14.72 14.70
C VAL A 94 -5.50 13.67 13.59
N LEU A 95 -4.82 12.53 13.77
CA LEU A 95 -4.83 11.42 12.82
C LEU A 95 -6.25 10.90 12.56
N GLU A 96 -7.06 10.74 13.61
CA GLU A 96 -8.45 10.30 13.48
C GLU A 96 -9.31 11.32 12.72
N SER A 97 -9.11 12.62 12.97
CA SER A 97 -9.82 13.67 12.23
C SER A 97 -9.48 13.68 10.73
N ILE A 98 -8.23 13.34 10.36
CA ILE A 98 -7.78 13.26 8.96
C ILE A 98 -8.35 12.02 8.28
N THR A 99 -8.17 10.85 8.90
CA THR A 99 -8.45 9.55 8.28
C THR A 99 -9.92 9.14 8.36
N GLY A 100 -10.65 9.64 9.35
CA GLY A 100 -12.01 9.27 9.68
C GLY A 100 -12.15 7.95 10.46
N PHE A 101 -11.04 7.43 11.01
CA PHE A 101 -11.02 6.24 11.87
C PHE A 101 -9.80 6.24 12.79
N HIS A 102 -9.90 5.52 13.90
CA HIS A 102 -8.80 5.39 14.83
C HIS A 102 -7.68 4.47 14.28
N LEU A 103 -6.47 5.00 14.18
CA LEU A 103 -5.31 4.29 13.62
C LEU A 103 -4.64 3.41 14.68
N HIS A 104 -5.13 2.17 14.84
CA HIS A 104 -4.66 1.24 15.88
C HIS A 104 -3.30 0.59 15.61
N ARG A 105 -2.77 0.60 14.39
CA ARG A 105 -1.66 -0.25 13.97
C ARG A 105 -0.54 0.48 13.24
N GLY A 106 0.16 1.34 13.97
CA GLY A 106 1.40 1.91 13.44
C GLY A 106 1.18 3.10 12.53
N ALA A 107 1.45 2.93 11.25
CA ALA A 107 1.51 4.00 10.27
C ALA A 107 0.58 3.75 9.07
N LEU A 108 0.29 4.83 8.35
CA LEU A 108 -0.24 4.81 6.99
C LEU A 108 0.86 5.28 6.04
N ALA A 109 0.86 4.75 4.81
CA ALA A 109 1.66 5.30 3.72
C ALA A 109 0.79 5.42 2.47
N ALA A 110 0.84 6.59 1.83
CA ALA A 110 0.35 6.76 0.47
C ALA A 110 1.45 6.25 -0.47
N MET A 111 1.13 5.24 -1.27
CA MET A 111 2.08 4.55 -2.13
C MET A 111 1.74 4.79 -3.59
N ASN A 112 2.74 4.91 -4.46
CA ASN A 112 2.53 4.89 -5.90
C ASN A 112 2.08 3.49 -6.34
N ARG A 113 1.11 3.43 -7.27
CA ARG A 113 0.79 2.16 -7.93
C ARG A 113 1.91 1.80 -8.90
N PRO A 114 2.47 0.60 -8.81
CA PRO A 114 3.45 0.16 -9.78
C PRO A 114 2.80 -0.05 -11.16
N GLU A 115 3.56 0.14 -12.20
CA GLU A 115 3.19 -0.40 -13.51
C GLU A 115 3.27 -1.93 -13.45
N LEU A 116 2.22 -2.58 -13.95
CA LEU A 116 2.18 -4.03 -13.96
C LEU A 116 2.83 -4.55 -15.24
N ALA A 117 3.71 -5.52 -15.10
CA ALA A 117 4.26 -6.26 -16.23
C ALA A 117 3.15 -7.00 -16.99
N GLY A 118 3.36 -7.23 -18.28
CA GLY A 118 2.50 -8.11 -19.07
C GLY A 118 2.49 -9.54 -18.50
N VAL A 119 1.38 -10.28 -18.71
CA VAL A 119 1.25 -11.65 -18.20
C VAL A 119 2.42 -12.55 -18.63
N PRO A 120 2.85 -12.58 -19.90
CA PRO A 120 3.99 -13.41 -20.31
C PRO A 120 5.29 -13.03 -19.58
N GLU A 121 5.55 -11.75 -19.41
CA GLU A 121 6.73 -11.22 -18.72
C GLU A 121 6.71 -11.57 -17.23
N LEU A 122 5.58 -11.35 -16.56
CA LEU A 122 5.38 -11.76 -15.17
C LEU A 122 5.67 -13.25 -14.98
N LEU A 123 5.03 -14.11 -15.80
CA LEU A 123 5.18 -15.54 -15.66
C LEU A 123 6.61 -16.03 -15.94
N ALA A 124 7.36 -15.34 -16.80
CA ALA A 124 8.76 -15.64 -17.07
C ALA A 124 9.70 -15.16 -15.96
N SER A 125 9.41 -14.02 -15.30
CA SER A 125 10.32 -13.40 -14.31
C SER A 125 10.32 -14.08 -12.95
N VAL A 126 9.22 -14.71 -12.56
CA VAL A 126 9.10 -15.33 -11.23
C VAL A 126 10.11 -16.46 -11.01
N ARG A 127 10.38 -16.78 -9.74
CA ARG A 127 11.37 -17.79 -9.33
C ARG A 127 12.77 -17.53 -9.88
N ALA A 128 13.20 -16.26 -9.80
CA ALA A 128 14.48 -15.78 -10.32
C ALA A 128 14.68 -16.08 -11.83
N GLY A 129 13.62 -15.93 -12.63
CA GLY A 129 13.66 -16.16 -14.08
C GLY A 129 13.46 -17.63 -14.50
N ALA A 130 13.22 -18.55 -13.57
CA ALA A 130 12.95 -19.97 -13.91
C ALA A 130 11.51 -20.22 -14.39
N GLY A 131 10.68 -19.18 -14.39
CA GLY A 131 9.29 -19.22 -14.82
C GLY A 131 8.32 -19.82 -13.80
N ALA A 132 7.04 -19.50 -13.97
CA ALA A 132 5.98 -19.97 -13.10
C ALA A 132 5.69 -21.47 -13.27
N ARG A 133 5.50 -22.18 -12.17
CA ARG A 133 5.02 -23.56 -12.14
C ARG A 133 3.58 -23.65 -11.61
N ARG A 134 3.23 -22.76 -10.67
CA ARG A 134 1.91 -22.72 -10.05
C ARG A 134 1.37 -21.29 -10.15
N VAL A 135 0.24 -21.17 -10.80
CA VAL A 135 -0.44 -19.88 -11.02
C VAL A 135 -1.86 -20.00 -10.47
N ALA A 136 -2.27 -19.03 -9.69
CA ALA A 136 -3.66 -18.86 -9.31
C ALA A 136 -4.32 -17.80 -10.18
N ILE A 137 -5.54 -18.08 -10.63
CA ILE A 137 -6.36 -17.11 -11.40
C ILE A 137 -7.58 -16.78 -10.54
N LEU A 138 -7.73 -15.53 -10.17
CA LEU A 138 -8.88 -15.03 -9.44
C LEU A 138 -9.87 -14.44 -10.44
N GLU A 139 -11.04 -15.03 -10.55
CA GLU A 139 -12.09 -14.58 -11.44
C GLU A 139 -13.31 -14.13 -10.63
N ASP A 140 -13.80 -12.90 -10.90
CA ASP A 140 -15.02 -12.34 -10.34
C ASP A 140 -15.11 -12.30 -8.80
N LEU A 141 -13.98 -12.23 -8.11
CA LEU A 141 -13.95 -12.01 -6.66
C LEU A 141 -14.18 -10.53 -6.36
N VAL A 142 -15.43 -10.15 -6.10
CA VAL A 142 -15.84 -8.74 -5.93
C VAL A 142 -15.62 -8.18 -4.53
N ASP A 143 -15.34 -9.03 -3.54
CA ASP A 143 -15.07 -8.61 -2.16
C ASP A 143 -13.56 -8.48 -1.90
N HIS A 144 -13.15 -7.30 -1.44
CA HIS A 144 -11.74 -6.98 -1.15
C HIS A 144 -11.13 -7.87 -0.07
N THR A 145 -11.94 -8.34 0.90
CA THR A 145 -11.47 -9.25 1.94
C THR A 145 -11.11 -10.61 1.35
N ASN A 146 -11.96 -11.10 0.44
CA ASN A 146 -11.72 -12.38 -0.24
C ASN A 146 -10.50 -12.31 -1.15
N VAL A 147 -10.33 -11.22 -1.90
CA VAL A 147 -9.12 -11.00 -2.70
C VAL A 147 -7.88 -11.01 -1.81
N GLY A 148 -7.86 -10.24 -0.73
CA GLY A 148 -6.72 -10.21 0.20
C GLY A 148 -6.43 -11.57 0.84
N ALA A 149 -7.48 -12.32 1.22
CA ALA A 149 -7.34 -13.67 1.78
C ALA A 149 -6.79 -14.66 0.74
N ALA A 150 -7.20 -14.55 -0.52
CA ALA A 150 -6.67 -15.38 -1.61
C ALA A 150 -5.18 -15.16 -1.83
N PHE A 151 -4.71 -13.91 -1.86
CA PHE A 151 -3.27 -13.59 -1.95
C PHE A 151 -2.48 -14.17 -0.76
N ARG A 152 -3.00 -14.02 0.47
CA ARG A 152 -2.34 -14.59 1.65
C ARG A 152 -2.26 -16.12 1.59
N SER A 153 -3.32 -16.77 1.14
CA SER A 153 -3.35 -18.24 0.96
C SER A 153 -2.42 -18.69 -0.17
N ALA A 154 -2.40 -17.96 -1.29
CA ALA A 154 -1.51 -18.22 -2.41
C ALA A 154 -0.04 -18.18 -1.97
N ALA A 155 0.35 -17.14 -1.22
CA ALA A 155 1.70 -17.05 -0.68
C ALA A 155 2.04 -18.22 0.26
N ALA A 156 1.14 -18.61 1.16
CA ALA A 156 1.34 -19.72 2.09
C ALA A 156 1.47 -21.09 1.36
N LEU A 157 0.79 -21.25 0.22
CA LEU A 157 0.84 -22.45 -0.60
C LEU A 157 1.99 -22.44 -1.62
N GLY A 158 2.79 -21.37 -1.66
CA GLY A 158 3.90 -21.20 -2.58
C GLY A 158 3.45 -21.10 -4.04
N ILE A 159 2.35 -20.40 -4.30
CA ILE A 159 1.93 -20.02 -5.65
C ILE A 159 2.94 -19.00 -6.20
N ASP A 160 3.39 -19.21 -7.42
CA ASP A 160 4.44 -18.38 -8.03
C ASP A 160 3.92 -17.06 -8.59
N ALA A 161 2.67 -17.03 -9.07
CA ALA A 161 2.01 -15.83 -9.58
C ALA A 161 0.49 -15.88 -9.36
N VAL A 162 -0.11 -14.72 -9.13
CA VAL A 162 -1.57 -14.56 -9.04
C VAL A 162 -2.03 -13.62 -10.15
N LEU A 163 -2.93 -14.11 -11.00
CA LEU A 163 -3.59 -13.31 -12.04
C LEU A 163 -4.99 -12.94 -11.58
N VAL A 164 -5.37 -11.70 -11.81
CA VAL A 164 -6.66 -11.16 -11.35
C VAL A 164 -7.43 -10.63 -12.55
N THR A 165 -8.67 -11.12 -12.76
CA THR A 165 -9.50 -10.64 -13.86
C THR A 165 -10.04 -9.24 -13.60
N PRO A 166 -10.41 -8.46 -14.67
CA PRO A 166 -10.84 -7.06 -14.52
C PRO A 166 -12.09 -6.84 -13.65
N ARG A 167 -12.91 -7.87 -13.43
CA ARG A 167 -14.12 -7.77 -12.60
C ARG A 167 -13.87 -8.10 -11.13
N CYS A 168 -12.66 -8.51 -10.78
CA CYS A 168 -12.30 -8.67 -9.37
C CYS A 168 -12.20 -7.32 -8.65
N ALA A 169 -12.38 -7.36 -7.35
CA ALA A 169 -12.04 -6.24 -6.49
C ALA A 169 -10.53 -5.95 -6.57
N ASP A 170 -10.17 -4.69 -6.49
CA ASP A 170 -8.79 -4.22 -6.62
C ASP A 170 -7.89 -4.82 -5.53
N PRO A 171 -6.82 -5.56 -5.89
CA PRO A 171 -5.87 -6.11 -4.93
C PRO A 171 -5.11 -5.06 -4.12
N LEU A 172 -4.89 -3.87 -4.70
CA LEU A 172 -4.21 -2.76 -4.04
C LEU A 172 -5.15 -1.85 -3.25
N TYR A 173 -6.47 -2.14 -3.23
CA TYR A 173 -7.36 -1.41 -2.33
C TYR A 173 -6.97 -1.69 -0.86
N ARG A 174 -7.00 -0.66 -0.01
CA ARG A 174 -6.53 -0.71 1.40
C ARG A 174 -6.95 -1.97 2.16
N ARG A 175 -8.22 -2.41 2.02
CA ARG A 175 -8.71 -3.62 2.71
C ARG A 175 -8.06 -4.90 2.20
N SER A 176 -7.89 -5.05 0.88
CA SER A 176 -7.20 -6.20 0.28
C SER A 176 -5.75 -6.26 0.74
N VAL A 177 -5.04 -5.13 0.66
CA VAL A 177 -3.65 -4.99 1.12
C VAL A 177 -3.50 -5.39 2.59
N ARG A 178 -4.40 -4.89 3.46
CA ARG A 178 -4.36 -5.21 4.89
C ARG A 178 -4.65 -6.68 5.16
N VAL A 179 -5.66 -7.27 4.53
CA VAL A 179 -6.04 -8.67 4.72
C VAL A 179 -4.98 -9.62 4.17
N SER A 180 -4.34 -9.27 3.06
CA SER A 180 -3.22 -10.02 2.52
C SER A 180 -1.98 -9.99 3.41
N MET A 181 -1.92 -9.10 4.39
CA MET A 181 -0.72 -8.84 5.20
C MET A 181 0.49 -8.40 4.34
N GLY A 182 0.25 -7.80 3.18
CA GLY A 182 1.29 -7.39 2.24
C GLY A 182 1.84 -8.51 1.35
N THR A 183 1.19 -9.67 1.28
CA THR A 183 1.57 -10.72 0.31
C THR A 183 1.08 -10.44 -1.11
N VAL A 184 0.35 -9.36 -1.30
CA VAL A 184 -0.07 -8.85 -2.59
C VAL A 184 1.07 -8.19 -3.39
N PHE A 185 2.17 -7.85 -2.71
CA PHE A 185 3.35 -7.21 -3.28
C PHE A 185 4.37 -8.18 -3.87
#